data_2098d253befe7ab2719c706716fa7f54
#
_entry.id   2098d253befe7ab2719c706716fa7f54
#
_cell.length_a   1.000
_cell.length_b   1.000
_cell.length_c   1.000
_cell.angle_alpha   90.00
_cell.angle_beta   90.00
_cell.angle_gamma   90.00
#
_symmetry.space_group_name_H-M   'P 1'
#
loop_
_entity.id
_entity.type
_entity.pdbx_description
1 polymer ?
#
loop_
_entity_poly.entity_id
_entity_poly.type
_entity_poly.pdbx_seq_one_letter_code
_entity_poly.pdbx_strand_id
1 'polypeptide(L)'
;MEPQEVQWQLKTPADAEKASRLAAELGLDQVLADLLVQRGVETFEQARAFFRPQLEALHDPFLMKDMDKAVARLREAITRGQKILVYGDYDVDGTTAVAQVYSFIRQFTSRVEFYIPDRYDEGYGLSYKALDWAGDNGVNLLITLDCGIKAIEKVEYARTKGIDVIICDHHLPEAELPKAVAILDPKREDCHYPFDDLCGCGVGFKLVQGYIQQYQLDASLLEPLLDLQVVSIASHLVSMTGENRILAYYGLKRLNEKPREGLLAMINLAKLEPGHIGIDDIVFKIGPRINAAGRMESGRLAVELLTATDKAQAFRVGQQINDNNQARKDIDRAITQEALEMVMDGRALSSEHVTIVYNPTWNKGVVGIVASRLVEAYYKPTVVLTKSNGFVTGSARSVQGFDLYTSIESCADLLENFGGHMYAAGLTLKEENLPEFCRRMDQFAANHIAEEATTPAVEIDARLDFAQVTPKFTRILKQFQPFGPGNANPVFITENVYDAGNGRKVGAGGVHLKLDVIQESLPYRQLAAIGFNMAEAYFDHIKAGNPFDICYSIVENFYRGSSTVQLRLKDIRKRTELI
;
A
#
# COMPACT_ATOMS: atom_id res chain seq x y z
N MET A 1 2.11 5.81 -28.76
CA MET A 1 1.23 4.62 -28.63
C MET A 1 -0.21 5.13 -28.64
N GLU A 2 -1.09 4.48 -29.40
CA GLU A 2 -2.52 4.76 -29.26
C GLU A 2 -2.94 4.49 -27.82
N PRO A 3 -3.80 5.31 -27.23
CA PRO A 3 -4.29 5.07 -25.87
C PRO A 3 -4.99 3.72 -25.84
N GLN A 4 -4.64 2.87 -24.87
CA GLN A 4 -5.34 1.62 -24.64
C GLN A 4 -6.82 1.92 -24.38
N GLU A 5 -7.71 1.20 -25.04
CA GLU A 5 -9.14 1.31 -24.78
C GLU A 5 -9.40 0.85 -23.34
N VAL A 6 -10.10 1.69 -22.57
CA VAL A 6 -10.44 1.43 -21.17
C VAL A 6 -11.92 1.06 -21.08
N GLN A 7 -12.22 -0.09 -20.49
CA GLN A 7 -13.60 -0.48 -20.25
C GLN A 7 -14.17 0.26 -19.03
N TRP A 8 -15.34 0.87 -19.19
CA TRP A 8 -16.07 1.49 -18.08
C TRP A 8 -17.10 0.52 -17.55
N GLN A 9 -16.92 0.10 -16.33
CA GLN A 9 -17.78 -0.88 -15.68
C GLN A 9 -18.52 -0.23 -14.52
N LEU A 10 -19.82 -0.06 -14.66
CA LEU A 10 -20.65 0.43 -13.56
C LEU A 10 -20.81 -0.70 -12.55
N LYS A 11 -20.50 -0.43 -11.29
CA LYS A 11 -20.71 -1.39 -10.19
C LYS A 11 -22.18 -1.77 -10.07
N THR A 12 -22.42 -2.94 -9.53
CA THR A 12 -23.77 -3.37 -9.18
C THR A 12 -24.43 -2.29 -8.31
N PRO A 13 -25.64 -1.82 -8.67
CA PRO A 13 -26.36 -0.84 -7.87
C PRO A 13 -26.52 -1.30 -6.42
N ALA A 14 -26.48 -0.36 -5.50
CA ALA A 14 -26.80 -0.62 -4.11
C ALA A 14 -28.26 -1.11 -3.97
N ASP A 15 -28.55 -1.80 -2.86
CA ASP A 15 -29.92 -2.11 -2.50
C ASP A 15 -30.72 -0.81 -2.32
N ALA A 16 -31.66 -0.57 -3.25
CA ALA A 16 -32.37 0.70 -3.36
C ALA A 16 -33.22 0.99 -2.11
N GLU A 17 -33.79 -0.03 -1.44
CA GLU A 17 -34.59 0.16 -0.24
C GLU A 17 -33.70 0.58 0.93
N LYS A 18 -32.59 -0.11 1.14
CA LYS A 18 -31.61 0.22 2.19
C LYS A 18 -31.02 1.62 1.96
N ALA A 19 -30.64 1.94 0.73
CA ALA A 19 -30.04 3.22 0.40
C ALA A 19 -31.03 4.37 0.59
N SER A 20 -32.30 4.22 0.13
CA SER A 20 -33.32 5.26 0.29
C SER A 20 -33.68 5.48 1.78
N ARG A 21 -33.76 4.42 2.57
CA ARG A 21 -33.97 4.53 4.01
C ARG A 21 -32.81 5.29 4.67
N LEU A 22 -31.58 4.89 4.37
CA LEU A 22 -30.39 5.52 4.93
C LEU A 22 -30.25 6.99 4.51
N ALA A 23 -30.60 7.32 3.24
CA ALA A 23 -30.64 8.68 2.74
C ALA A 23 -31.63 9.55 3.54
N ALA A 24 -32.84 9.04 3.81
CA ALA A 24 -33.86 9.73 4.58
C ALA A 24 -33.43 9.93 6.06
N GLU A 25 -32.93 8.88 6.72
CA GLU A 25 -32.50 8.92 8.12
C GLU A 25 -31.34 9.90 8.36
N LEU A 26 -30.39 9.98 7.43
CA LEU A 26 -29.18 10.80 7.55
C LEU A 26 -29.32 12.17 6.86
N GLY A 27 -30.40 12.40 6.09
CA GLY A 27 -30.57 13.61 5.27
C GLY A 27 -29.49 13.75 4.19
N LEU A 28 -29.10 12.64 3.57
CA LEU A 28 -28.07 12.57 2.53
C LEU A 28 -28.67 12.64 1.13
N ASP A 29 -27.80 13.03 0.15
CA ASP A 29 -28.07 12.76 -1.26
C ASP A 29 -28.12 11.25 -1.50
N GLN A 30 -29.00 10.79 -2.41
CA GLN A 30 -29.18 9.37 -2.72
C GLN A 30 -27.87 8.71 -3.14
N VAL A 31 -27.05 9.38 -3.97
CA VAL A 31 -25.76 8.86 -4.44
C VAL A 31 -24.81 8.60 -3.26
N LEU A 32 -24.80 9.47 -2.26
CA LEU A 32 -23.96 9.25 -1.06
C LEU A 32 -24.45 8.08 -0.21
N ALA A 33 -25.75 7.85 -0.14
CA ALA A 33 -26.32 6.69 0.54
C ALA A 33 -26.03 5.39 -0.23
N ASP A 34 -26.12 5.42 -1.57
CA ASP A 34 -25.75 4.29 -2.42
C ASP A 34 -24.27 3.89 -2.19
N LEU A 35 -23.37 4.88 -2.12
CA LEU A 35 -21.96 4.66 -1.83
C LEU A 35 -21.72 4.03 -0.45
N LEU A 36 -22.51 4.37 0.57
CA LEU A 36 -22.43 3.76 1.90
C LEU A 36 -22.87 2.29 1.85
N VAL A 37 -24.01 2.01 1.23
CA VAL A 37 -24.55 0.65 1.12
C VAL A 37 -23.64 -0.25 0.29
N GLN A 38 -23.03 0.24 -0.79
CA GLN A 38 -22.00 -0.48 -1.56
C GLN A 38 -20.77 -0.86 -0.72
N ARG A 39 -20.53 -0.16 0.39
CA ARG A 39 -19.46 -0.42 1.37
C ARG A 39 -19.91 -1.24 2.57
N GLY A 40 -21.13 -1.81 2.53
CA GLY A 40 -21.70 -2.58 3.63
C GLY A 40 -22.18 -1.73 4.82
N VAL A 41 -22.33 -0.42 4.64
CA VAL A 41 -22.86 0.51 5.65
C VAL A 41 -24.35 0.69 5.39
N GLU A 42 -25.19 -0.07 6.09
CA GLU A 42 -26.62 -0.21 5.78
C GLU A 42 -27.56 0.35 6.85
N THR A 43 -27.04 0.68 8.04
CA THR A 43 -27.81 1.21 9.16
C THR A 43 -27.28 2.55 9.66
N PHE A 44 -28.11 3.27 10.41
CA PHE A 44 -27.72 4.54 11.04
C PHE A 44 -26.51 4.36 11.97
N GLU A 45 -26.48 3.29 12.77
CA GLU A 45 -25.40 3.00 13.71
C GLU A 45 -24.08 2.72 12.97
N GLN A 46 -24.14 1.93 11.89
CA GLN A 46 -22.97 1.68 11.03
C GLN A 46 -22.47 2.97 10.36
N ALA A 47 -23.39 3.80 9.85
CA ALA A 47 -23.04 5.09 9.26
C ALA A 47 -22.43 6.04 10.30
N ARG A 48 -22.96 6.06 11.52
CA ARG A 48 -22.39 6.81 12.64
C ARG A 48 -20.97 6.36 12.95
N ALA A 49 -20.71 5.07 13.05
CA ALA A 49 -19.39 4.49 13.29
C ALA A 49 -18.43 4.81 12.11
N PHE A 50 -18.92 4.72 10.89
CA PHE A 50 -18.16 5.03 9.68
C PHE A 50 -17.71 6.50 9.63
N PHE A 51 -18.62 7.45 9.91
CA PHE A 51 -18.33 8.88 9.87
C PHE A 51 -17.67 9.42 11.16
N ARG A 52 -17.79 8.71 12.26
CA ARG A 52 -17.28 9.10 13.58
C ARG A 52 -16.58 7.91 14.25
N PRO A 53 -15.46 7.43 13.63
CA PRO A 53 -14.70 6.35 14.22
C PRO A 53 -14.24 6.71 15.64
N GLN A 54 -14.23 5.72 16.55
CA GLN A 54 -13.83 5.87 17.94
C GLN A 54 -12.72 4.87 18.26
N LEU A 55 -11.65 5.28 18.99
CA LEU A 55 -10.57 4.38 19.41
C LEU A 55 -11.06 3.27 20.35
N GLU A 56 -12.11 3.56 21.11
CA GLU A 56 -12.76 2.60 22.01
C GLU A 56 -13.48 1.47 21.27
N ALA A 57 -13.71 1.62 19.96
CA ALA A 57 -14.27 0.58 19.11
C ALA A 57 -13.22 -0.42 18.57
N LEU A 58 -11.94 -0.22 18.89
CA LEU A 58 -10.91 -1.23 18.64
C LEU A 58 -11.19 -2.48 19.46
N HIS A 59 -11.04 -3.64 18.84
CA HIS A 59 -11.29 -4.91 19.53
C HIS A 59 -10.33 -5.12 20.70
N ASP A 60 -10.79 -5.87 21.69
CA ASP A 60 -9.97 -6.29 22.82
C ASP A 60 -8.76 -7.10 22.29
N PRO A 61 -7.52 -6.68 22.56
CA PRO A 61 -6.33 -7.39 22.10
C PRO A 61 -6.25 -8.84 22.61
N PHE A 62 -6.87 -9.16 23.74
CA PHE A 62 -6.90 -10.52 24.31
C PHE A 62 -7.81 -11.50 23.57
N LEU A 63 -8.59 -11.05 22.58
CA LEU A 63 -9.24 -11.93 21.62
C LEU A 63 -8.25 -12.56 20.63
N MET A 64 -7.04 -11.97 20.48
CA MET A 64 -5.99 -12.55 19.66
C MET A 64 -5.30 -13.69 20.41
N LYS A 65 -5.21 -14.83 19.77
CA LYS A 65 -4.60 -16.05 20.34
C LYS A 65 -3.19 -15.77 20.85
N ASP A 66 -2.83 -16.32 22.01
CA ASP A 66 -1.55 -16.19 22.69
C ASP A 66 -1.19 -14.76 23.18
N MET A 67 -2.10 -13.78 23.14
CA MET A 67 -1.84 -12.43 23.62
C MET A 67 -1.44 -12.42 25.11
N ASP A 68 -2.11 -13.22 25.92
CA ASP A 68 -1.80 -13.40 27.35
C ASP A 68 -0.36 -13.87 27.58
N LYS A 69 0.10 -14.86 26.80
CA LYS A 69 1.46 -15.40 26.87
C LYS A 69 2.50 -14.36 26.39
N ALA A 70 2.20 -13.66 25.29
CA ALA A 70 3.08 -12.64 24.74
C ALA A 70 3.30 -11.49 25.72
N VAL A 71 2.22 -10.97 26.30
CA VAL A 71 2.25 -9.88 27.28
C VAL A 71 2.97 -10.30 28.56
N ALA A 72 2.69 -11.51 29.07
CA ALA A 72 3.35 -12.05 30.27
C ALA A 72 4.86 -12.23 30.05
N ARG A 73 5.28 -12.80 28.88
CA ARG A 73 6.69 -13.01 28.56
C ARG A 73 7.45 -11.70 28.37
N LEU A 74 6.83 -10.71 27.72
CA LEU A 74 7.40 -9.37 27.59
C LEU A 74 7.60 -8.71 28.96
N ARG A 75 6.61 -8.80 29.86
CA ARG A 75 6.70 -8.28 31.24
C ARG A 75 7.85 -8.93 32.00
N GLU A 76 7.95 -10.25 31.89
CA GLU A 76 9.04 -10.99 32.52
C GLU A 76 10.41 -10.50 32.06
N ALA A 77 10.59 -10.31 30.74
CA ALA A 77 11.85 -9.79 30.19
C ALA A 77 12.21 -8.41 30.74
N ILE A 78 11.22 -7.50 30.79
CA ILE A 78 11.41 -6.15 31.32
C ILE A 78 11.76 -6.20 32.82
N THR A 79 11.00 -6.94 33.62
CA THR A 79 11.20 -6.97 35.09
C THR A 79 12.47 -7.67 35.52
N ARG A 80 12.91 -8.67 34.76
CA ARG A 80 14.19 -9.40 35.03
C ARG A 80 15.39 -8.71 34.39
N GLY A 81 15.21 -7.58 33.72
CA GLY A 81 16.29 -6.87 33.02
C GLY A 81 16.94 -7.72 31.92
N GLN A 82 16.17 -8.58 31.25
CA GLN A 82 16.65 -9.38 30.13
C GLN A 82 16.87 -8.51 28.90
N LYS A 83 17.78 -8.94 28.01
CA LYS A 83 18.02 -8.25 26.74
C LYS A 83 16.95 -8.64 25.72
N ILE A 84 16.28 -7.63 25.15
CA ILE A 84 15.20 -7.77 24.19
C ILE A 84 15.68 -7.32 22.82
N LEU A 85 15.43 -8.12 21.78
CA LEU A 85 15.64 -7.74 20.39
C LEU A 85 14.30 -7.60 19.68
N VAL A 86 14.03 -6.43 19.12
CA VAL A 86 12.87 -6.17 18.26
C VAL A 86 13.34 -6.31 16.81
N TYR A 87 12.80 -7.29 16.11
CA TYR A 87 13.18 -7.65 14.75
C TYR A 87 12.02 -7.41 13.80
N GLY A 88 12.24 -6.92 12.59
CA GLY A 88 11.19 -6.80 11.59
C GLY A 88 11.73 -6.77 10.18
N ASP A 89 10.84 -6.85 9.19
CA ASP A 89 11.23 -6.76 7.81
C ASP A 89 11.71 -5.35 7.41
N TYR A 90 12.34 -5.23 6.26
CA TYR A 90 13.00 -4.01 5.77
C TYR A 90 12.07 -3.03 5.04
N ASP A 91 10.80 -3.35 4.84
CA ASP A 91 9.84 -2.46 4.18
C ASP A 91 9.17 -1.47 5.18
N VAL A 92 8.18 -0.68 4.71
CA VAL A 92 7.52 0.30 5.57
C VAL A 92 6.74 -0.37 6.68
N ASP A 93 6.07 -1.50 6.45
CA ASP A 93 5.29 -2.18 7.47
C ASP A 93 6.21 -2.71 8.58
N GLY A 94 7.24 -3.49 8.21
CA GLY A 94 8.21 -4.02 9.17
C GLY A 94 8.94 -2.91 9.93
N THR A 95 9.44 -1.87 9.25
CA THR A 95 10.21 -0.80 9.91
C THR A 95 9.35 0.10 10.81
N THR A 96 8.08 0.36 10.46
CA THR A 96 7.15 1.09 11.34
C THR A 96 6.75 0.25 12.54
N ALA A 97 6.51 -1.05 12.35
CA ALA A 97 6.23 -1.99 13.43
C ALA A 97 7.38 -2.06 14.45
N VAL A 98 8.62 -2.19 13.95
CA VAL A 98 9.83 -2.17 14.80
C VAL A 98 9.95 -0.83 15.54
N ALA A 99 9.82 0.29 14.82
CA ALA A 99 9.93 1.61 15.44
C ALA A 99 8.89 1.81 16.56
N GLN A 100 7.68 1.29 16.37
CA GLN A 100 6.59 1.35 17.33
C GLN A 100 6.89 0.54 18.59
N VAL A 101 7.15 -0.76 18.44
CA VAL A 101 7.36 -1.68 19.58
C VAL A 101 8.65 -1.34 20.32
N TYR A 102 9.73 -1.03 19.59
CA TYR A 102 10.98 -0.57 20.16
C TYR A 102 10.82 0.70 20.99
N SER A 103 10.15 1.73 20.43
CA SER A 103 9.91 3.00 21.15
C SER A 103 9.07 2.81 22.39
N PHE A 104 8.12 1.89 22.39
CA PHE A 104 7.32 1.56 23.56
C PHE A 104 8.15 0.86 24.64
N ILE A 105 8.87 -0.21 24.30
CA ILE A 105 9.67 -1.01 25.26
C ILE A 105 10.78 -0.15 25.88
N ARG A 106 11.39 0.74 25.09
CA ARG A 106 12.47 1.63 25.53
C ARG A 106 12.05 2.57 26.68
N GLN A 107 10.76 2.80 26.88
CA GLN A 107 10.27 3.60 28.02
C GLN A 107 10.42 2.85 29.35
N PHE A 108 10.54 1.52 29.34
CA PHE A 108 10.60 0.68 30.53
C PHE A 108 11.97 0.05 30.78
N THR A 109 12.79 -0.09 29.74
CA THR A 109 14.14 -0.67 29.83
C THR A 109 15.08 -0.11 28.78
N SER A 110 16.34 0.08 29.15
CA SER A 110 17.42 0.40 28.22
C SER A 110 18.01 -0.84 27.53
N ARG A 111 17.64 -2.06 27.98
CA ARG A 111 18.14 -3.33 27.44
C ARG A 111 17.31 -3.84 26.27
N VAL A 112 16.99 -2.95 25.36
CA VAL A 112 16.28 -3.24 24.11
C VAL A 112 17.09 -2.73 22.94
N GLU A 113 17.23 -3.55 21.92
CA GLU A 113 17.84 -3.23 20.63
C GLU A 113 16.88 -3.61 19.50
N PHE A 114 17.16 -3.14 18.29
CA PHE A 114 16.40 -3.55 17.11
C PHE A 114 17.33 -4.07 16.01
N TYR A 115 16.78 -4.91 15.16
CA TYR A 115 17.47 -5.48 14.00
C TYR A 115 16.56 -5.48 12.77
N ILE A 116 17.10 -5.03 11.65
CA ILE A 116 16.47 -5.13 10.33
C ILE A 116 17.41 -5.90 9.42
N PRO A 117 16.98 -7.01 8.80
CA PRO A 117 17.85 -7.82 7.95
C PRO A 117 18.27 -7.06 6.68
N ASP A 118 19.45 -7.40 6.19
CA ASP A 118 19.88 -6.92 4.88
C ASP A 118 19.12 -7.65 3.77
N ARG A 119 18.48 -6.88 2.91
CA ARG A 119 17.66 -7.41 1.82
C ARG A 119 18.41 -8.32 0.85
N TYR A 120 19.71 -8.05 0.65
CA TYR A 120 20.54 -8.74 -0.34
C TYR A 120 21.26 -9.95 0.26
N ASP A 121 21.80 -9.79 1.46
CA ASP A 121 22.60 -10.82 2.14
C ASP A 121 21.72 -11.82 2.91
N GLU A 122 20.66 -11.34 3.58
CA GLU A 122 19.86 -12.14 4.50
C GLU A 122 18.47 -12.51 3.90
N GLY A 123 17.96 -11.69 2.97
CA GLY A 123 16.67 -11.90 2.34
C GLY A 123 15.50 -11.46 3.21
N TYR A 124 14.32 -11.99 2.92
CA TYR A 124 13.07 -11.70 3.64
C TYR A 124 12.94 -12.57 4.90
N GLY A 125 12.39 -11.96 5.93
CA GLY A 125 12.02 -12.64 7.18
C GLY A 125 13.22 -12.92 8.10
N LEU A 126 13.02 -13.79 9.10
CA LEU A 126 14.03 -14.11 10.11
C LEU A 126 15.25 -14.80 9.49
N SER A 127 16.47 -14.37 9.84
CA SER A 127 17.71 -14.88 9.30
C SER A 127 18.58 -15.60 10.34
N TYR A 128 19.36 -16.60 9.93
CA TYR A 128 20.35 -17.27 10.80
C TYR A 128 21.42 -16.28 11.27
N LYS A 129 21.87 -15.36 10.40
CA LYS A 129 22.86 -14.32 10.73
C LYS A 129 22.38 -13.42 11.88
N ALA A 130 21.11 -13.01 11.85
CA ALA A 130 20.52 -12.24 12.94
C ALA A 130 20.39 -13.06 14.23
N LEU A 131 20.08 -14.35 14.14
CA LEU A 131 19.99 -15.24 15.30
C LEU A 131 21.37 -15.54 15.92
N ASP A 132 22.41 -15.66 15.10
CA ASP A 132 23.80 -15.76 15.58
C ASP A 132 24.19 -14.46 16.29
N TRP A 133 23.93 -13.31 15.66
CA TRP A 133 24.17 -12.02 16.29
C TRP A 133 23.42 -11.89 17.63
N ALA A 134 22.15 -12.31 17.68
CA ALA A 134 21.35 -12.26 18.90
C ALA A 134 21.94 -13.13 20.02
N GLY A 135 22.37 -14.36 19.71
CA GLY A 135 23.05 -15.26 20.65
C GLY A 135 24.34 -14.68 21.19
N ASP A 136 25.21 -14.18 20.29
CA ASP A 136 26.51 -13.59 20.63
C ASP A 136 26.37 -12.32 21.50
N ASN A 137 25.25 -11.60 21.35
CA ASN A 137 24.94 -10.40 22.11
C ASN A 137 24.09 -10.64 23.37
N GLY A 138 23.83 -11.91 23.73
CA GLY A 138 23.11 -12.28 24.95
C GLY A 138 21.65 -11.88 24.97
N VAL A 139 20.98 -11.91 23.82
CA VAL A 139 19.52 -11.67 23.69
C VAL A 139 18.79 -12.84 24.37
N ASN A 140 17.79 -12.51 25.18
CA ASN A 140 16.93 -13.48 25.87
C ASN A 140 15.53 -13.58 25.25
N LEU A 141 15.03 -12.48 24.71
CA LEU A 141 13.72 -12.39 24.05
C LEU A 141 13.86 -11.73 22.69
N LEU A 142 13.40 -12.41 21.66
CA LEU A 142 13.25 -11.91 20.30
C LEU A 142 11.77 -11.68 20.04
N ILE A 143 11.41 -10.48 19.56
CA ILE A 143 10.05 -10.15 19.10
C ILE A 143 10.16 -9.90 17.60
N THR A 144 9.56 -10.77 16.79
CA THR A 144 9.50 -10.56 15.34
C THR A 144 8.23 -9.80 14.97
N LEU A 145 8.34 -8.91 14.01
CA LEU A 145 7.26 -8.04 13.53
C LEU A 145 7.19 -8.11 12.01
N ASP A 146 6.00 -8.31 11.48
CA ASP A 146 5.77 -8.42 10.03
C ASP A 146 6.55 -9.59 9.38
N CYS A 147 6.88 -10.59 10.17
CA CYS A 147 7.56 -11.80 9.71
C CYS A 147 7.61 -12.86 10.82
N GLY A 148 7.92 -14.09 10.43
CA GLY A 148 8.22 -15.16 11.38
C GLY A 148 7.22 -16.30 11.39
N ILE A 149 6.00 -16.13 10.91
CA ILE A 149 4.95 -17.17 10.95
C ILE A 149 5.34 -18.45 10.19
N LYS A 150 6.20 -18.34 9.18
CA LYS A 150 6.72 -19.48 8.40
C LYS A 150 8.15 -19.90 8.80
N ALA A 151 8.72 -19.30 9.82
CA ALA A 151 10.14 -19.48 10.19
C ALA A 151 10.37 -20.66 11.16
N ILE A 152 9.79 -21.85 10.88
CA ILE A 152 9.80 -23.01 11.78
C ILE A 152 11.21 -23.39 12.22
N GLU A 153 12.11 -23.65 11.27
CA GLU A 153 13.48 -24.07 11.56
C GLU A 153 14.30 -22.99 12.28
N LYS A 154 14.08 -21.73 11.91
CA LYS A 154 14.80 -20.59 12.49
C LYS A 154 14.35 -20.29 13.91
N VAL A 155 13.08 -20.47 14.23
CA VAL A 155 12.56 -20.37 15.60
C VAL A 155 13.10 -21.51 16.47
N GLU A 156 13.18 -22.73 15.94
CA GLU A 156 13.82 -23.84 16.64
C GLU A 156 15.32 -23.58 16.85
N TYR A 157 16.01 -22.99 15.87
CA TYR A 157 17.40 -22.58 16.02
C TYR A 157 17.58 -21.50 17.10
N ALA A 158 16.71 -20.51 17.18
CA ALA A 158 16.69 -19.52 18.26
C ALA A 158 16.57 -20.19 19.63
N ARG A 159 15.67 -21.19 19.75
CA ARG A 159 15.49 -21.98 20.98
C ARG A 159 16.75 -22.72 21.41
N THR A 160 17.53 -23.27 20.46
CA THR A 160 18.81 -23.92 20.78
C THR A 160 19.85 -22.95 21.34
N LYS A 161 19.72 -21.66 21.07
CA LYS A 161 20.56 -20.59 21.62
C LYS A 161 20.01 -20.00 22.93
N GLY A 162 18.91 -20.54 23.46
CA GLY A 162 18.26 -20.02 24.67
C GLY A 162 17.52 -18.71 24.47
N ILE A 163 17.10 -18.41 23.26
CA ILE A 163 16.33 -17.21 22.90
C ILE A 163 14.87 -17.58 22.79
N ASP A 164 14.02 -16.99 23.62
CA ASP A 164 12.57 -17.07 23.48
C ASP A 164 12.08 -16.16 22.34
N VAL A 165 11.06 -16.61 21.60
CA VAL A 165 10.53 -15.87 20.45
C VAL A 165 9.06 -15.57 20.66
N ILE A 166 8.68 -14.30 20.45
CA ILE A 166 7.29 -13.85 20.23
C ILE A 166 7.18 -13.45 18.77
N ILE A 167 6.21 -14.04 18.06
CA ILE A 167 5.91 -13.70 16.66
C ILE A 167 4.71 -12.77 16.62
N CYS A 168 4.84 -11.63 15.94
CA CYS A 168 3.76 -10.71 15.59
C CYS A 168 3.71 -10.59 14.07
N ASP A 169 2.86 -11.36 13.43
CA ASP A 169 2.80 -11.47 11.98
C ASP A 169 1.34 -11.39 11.49
N HIS A 170 1.15 -11.21 10.21
CA HIS A 170 -0.15 -11.13 9.55
C HIS A 170 -0.19 -11.90 8.22
N HIS A 171 0.88 -12.60 7.89
CA HIS A 171 0.94 -13.43 6.71
C HIS A 171 0.17 -14.74 6.91
N LEU A 172 -0.30 -15.35 5.82
CA LEU A 172 -0.97 -16.65 5.90
C LEU A 172 0.00 -17.69 6.47
N PRO A 173 -0.37 -18.38 7.57
CA PRO A 173 0.42 -19.44 8.15
C PRO A 173 0.45 -20.68 7.25
N GLU A 174 1.44 -21.54 7.45
CA GLU A 174 1.48 -22.90 6.93
C GLU A 174 0.76 -23.88 7.87
N ALA A 175 0.61 -25.12 7.44
CA ALA A 175 -0.06 -26.15 8.25
C ALA A 175 0.62 -26.40 9.61
N GLU A 176 1.95 -26.24 9.68
CA GLU A 176 2.72 -26.33 10.91
C GLU A 176 3.16 -24.94 11.34
N LEU A 177 2.97 -24.60 12.63
CA LEU A 177 3.38 -23.34 13.21
C LEU A 177 4.74 -23.44 13.88
N PRO A 178 5.55 -22.35 13.90
CA PRO A 178 6.79 -22.30 14.69
C PRO A 178 6.56 -22.53 16.19
N LYS A 179 7.50 -23.19 16.87
CA LYS A 179 7.44 -23.43 18.32
C LYS A 179 7.90 -22.20 19.12
N ALA A 180 7.26 -21.06 18.89
CA ALA A 180 7.48 -19.82 19.63
C ALA A 180 6.75 -19.83 20.98
N VAL A 181 7.14 -18.94 21.89
CA VAL A 181 6.45 -18.76 23.19
C VAL A 181 5.02 -18.24 22.97
N ALA A 182 4.85 -17.34 22.01
CA ALA A 182 3.57 -16.81 21.59
C ALA A 182 3.61 -16.46 20.11
N ILE A 183 2.47 -16.64 19.44
CA ILE A 183 2.27 -16.27 18.03
C ILE A 183 1.01 -15.42 17.93
N LEU A 184 1.20 -14.13 17.71
CA LEU A 184 0.14 -13.16 17.47
C LEU A 184 -0.03 -13.03 15.96
N ASP A 185 -1.03 -13.71 15.43
CA ASP A 185 -1.40 -13.64 14.03
C ASP A 185 -2.91 -13.86 13.90
N PRO A 186 -3.68 -12.85 13.43
CA PRO A 186 -5.13 -12.97 13.32
C PRO A 186 -5.59 -13.95 12.25
N LYS A 187 -4.71 -14.35 11.29
CA LYS A 187 -5.02 -15.29 10.20
C LYS A 187 -4.80 -16.76 10.56
N ARG A 188 -4.38 -17.06 11.77
CA ARG A 188 -4.28 -18.44 12.24
C ARG A 188 -5.67 -19.08 12.32
N GLU A 189 -5.78 -20.33 11.92
CA GLU A 189 -7.04 -21.08 11.97
C GLU A 189 -7.64 -21.18 13.40
N ASP A 190 -6.78 -21.24 14.43
CA ASP A 190 -7.17 -21.31 15.84
C ASP A 190 -7.30 -19.93 16.53
N CYS A 191 -7.21 -18.83 15.77
CA CYS A 191 -7.39 -17.46 16.25
C CYS A 191 -8.80 -16.96 15.93
N HIS A 192 -9.50 -16.45 16.93
CA HIS A 192 -10.85 -15.90 16.77
C HIS A 192 -10.89 -14.38 16.89
N TYR A 193 -9.79 -13.74 16.52
CA TYR A 193 -9.74 -12.28 16.48
C TYR A 193 -10.70 -11.75 15.41
N PRO A 194 -11.58 -10.77 15.72
CA PRO A 194 -12.67 -10.40 14.82
C PRO A 194 -12.24 -9.67 13.53
N PHE A 195 -10.98 -9.28 13.41
CA PHE A 195 -10.47 -8.55 12.26
C PHE A 195 -9.09 -9.11 11.84
N ASP A 196 -9.04 -9.84 10.74
CA ASP A 196 -7.87 -10.57 10.26
C ASP A 196 -6.98 -9.78 9.28
N ASP A 197 -7.40 -8.57 8.87
CA ASP A 197 -6.71 -7.77 7.86
C ASP A 197 -5.83 -6.64 8.46
N LEU A 198 -5.33 -6.86 9.68
CA LEU A 198 -4.30 -5.99 10.27
C LEU A 198 -3.00 -6.10 9.47
N CYS A 199 -2.25 -4.99 9.33
CA CYS A 199 -0.86 -5.03 8.88
C CYS A 199 0.09 -5.47 10.01
N GLY A 200 1.34 -5.78 9.70
CA GLY A 200 2.34 -6.19 10.71
C GLY A 200 2.52 -5.13 11.82
N CYS A 201 2.51 -3.85 11.46
CA CYS A 201 2.49 -2.76 12.44
C CYS A 201 1.22 -2.77 13.31
N GLY A 202 0.06 -3.13 12.73
CA GLY A 202 -1.21 -3.28 13.44
C GLY A 202 -1.16 -4.41 14.48
N VAL A 203 -0.57 -5.55 14.14
CA VAL A 203 -0.36 -6.65 15.11
C VAL A 203 0.59 -6.23 16.24
N GLY A 204 1.70 -5.53 15.91
CA GLY A 204 2.57 -4.93 16.91
C GLY A 204 1.86 -3.92 17.81
N PHE A 205 0.91 -3.14 17.26
CA PHE A 205 0.07 -2.25 18.06
C PHE A 205 -0.81 -3.00 19.06
N LYS A 206 -1.36 -4.15 18.66
CA LYS A 206 -2.16 -5.00 19.55
C LYS A 206 -1.34 -5.56 20.71
N LEU A 207 -0.09 -5.95 20.46
CA LEU A 207 0.83 -6.35 21.56
C LEU A 207 1.01 -5.21 22.57
N VAL A 208 1.26 -3.99 22.10
CA VAL A 208 1.40 -2.80 22.96
C VAL A 208 0.10 -2.49 23.70
N GLN A 209 -1.05 -2.52 23.00
CA GLN A 209 -2.37 -2.32 23.58
C GLN A 209 -2.66 -3.35 24.69
N GLY A 210 -2.39 -4.64 24.44
CA GLY A 210 -2.55 -5.72 25.42
C GLY A 210 -1.66 -5.52 26.65
N TYR A 211 -0.42 -5.09 26.44
CA TYR A 211 0.49 -4.78 27.55
C TYR A 211 -0.02 -3.63 28.41
N ILE A 212 -0.47 -2.54 27.80
CA ILE A 212 -1.05 -1.37 28.49
C ILE A 212 -2.29 -1.78 29.28
N GLN A 213 -3.22 -2.53 28.67
CA GLN A 213 -4.45 -2.99 29.28
C GLN A 213 -4.19 -3.92 30.48
N GLN A 214 -3.33 -4.93 30.30
CA GLN A 214 -3.04 -5.93 31.35
C GLN A 214 -2.42 -5.29 32.59
N TYR A 215 -1.54 -4.32 32.41
CA TYR A 215 -0.82 -3.68 33.53
C TYR A 215 -1.39 -2.32 33.91
N GLN A 216 -2.58 -1.99 33.43
CA GLN A 216 -3.34 -0.77 33.77
C GLN A 216 -2.51 0.51 33.61
N LEU A 217 -1.71 0.57 32.53
CA LEU A 217 -0.94 1.75 32.19
C LEU A 217 -1.83 2.81 31.53
N ASP A 218 -1.32 4.04 31.45
CA ASP A 218 -2.04 5.12 30.79
C ASP A 218 -2.24 4.81 29.29
N ALA A 219 -3.51 4.76 28.85
CA ALA A 219 -3.88 4.52 27.46
C ALA A 219 -3.35 5.60 26.49
N SER A 220 -3.01 6.80 27.00
CA SER A 220 -2.39 7.86 26.22
C SER A 220 -1.02 7.48 25.62
N LEU A 221 -0.38 6.41 26.14
CA LEU A 221 0.84 5.82 25.57
C LEU A 221 0.65 5.26 24.15
N LEU A 222 -0.59 4.97 23.73
CA LEU A 222 -0.91 4.53 22.37
C LEU A 222 -0.93 5.70 21.37
N GLU A 223 -1.27 6.90 21.82
CA GLU A 223 -1.45 8.05 20.94
C GLU A 223 -0.21 8.38 20.07
N PRO A 224 1.03 8.39 20.63
CA PRO A 224 2.24 8.65 19.85
C PRO A 224 2.54 7.60 18.75
N LEU A 225 1.86 6.46 18.78
CA LEU A 225 2.10 5.34 17.85
C LEU A 225 1.20 5.42 16.61
N LEU A 226 0.14 6.24 16.66
CA LEU A 226 -0.89 6.29 15.61
C LEU A 226 -0.36 6.85 14.29
N ASP A 227 0.61 7.74 14.30
CA ASP A 227 1.24 8.26 13.08
C ASP A 227 2.01 7.17 12.31
N LEU A 228 2.58 6.18 13.01
CA LEU A 228 3.19 4.99 12.38
C LEU A 228 2.13 4.06 11.80
N GLN A 229 0.98 3.90 12.49
CA GLN A 229 -0.11 3.07 12.01
C GLN A 229 -0.61 3.53 10.63
N VAL A 230 -0.89 4.82 10.45
CA VAL A 230 -1.39 5.29 9.16
C VAL A 230 -0.33 5.19 8.05
N VAL A 231 0.95 5.38 8.39
CA VAL A 231 2.05 5.23 7.41
C VAL A 231 2.17 3.78 6.97
N SER A 232 2.06 2.83 7.89
CA SER A 232 2.06 1.41 7.58
C SER A 232 0.82 1.00 6.76
N ILE A 233 -0.38 1.21 7.29
CA ILE A 233 -1.66 0.84 6.66
C ILE A 233 -1.73 1.35 5.21
N ALA A 234 -1.39 2.63 5.00
CA ALA A 234 -1.42 3.23 3.67
C ALA A 234 -0.35 2.68 2.73
N SER A 235 0.86 2.38 3.23
CA SER A 235 1.99 1.92 2.39
C SER A 235 1.92 0.43 2.08
N HIS A 236 1.38 -0.38 2.98
CA HIS A 236 1.18 -1.82 2.80
C HIS A 236 -0.08 -2.14 1.99
N LEU A 237 -0.99 -1.18 1.83
CA LEU A 237 -2.24 -1.30 1.06
C LEU A 237 -3.22 -2.35 1.61
N VAL A 238 -3.25 -2.56 2.93
CA VAL A 238 -4.30 -3.34 3.60
C VAL A 238 -5.64 -2.62 3.53
N SER A 239 -6.74 -3.34 3.80
CA SER A 239 -8.08 -2.74 3.70
C SER A 239 -8.26 -1.53 4.63
N MET A 240 -8.93 -0.51 4.11
CA MET A 240 -9.29 0.72 4.85
C MET A 240 -10.67 0.56 5.51
N THR A 241 -10.87 -0.59 6.15
CA THR A 241 -12.11 -0.98 6.83
C THR A 241 -11.83 -1.35 8.29
N GLY A 242 -12.85 -1.61 9.09
CA GLY A 242 -12.70 -2.08 10.46
C GLY A 242 -11.70 -1.29 11.29
N GLU A 243 -10.80 -2.00 11.99
CA GLU A 243 -9.78 -1.37 12.84
C GLU A 243 -8.75 -0.56 12.05
N ASN A 244 -8.37 -0.99 10.83
CA ASN A 244 -7.45 -0.23 9.99
C ASN A 244 -7.99 1.16 9.68
N ARG A 245 -9.31 1.30 9.43
CA ARG A 245 -9.94 2.60 9.21
C ARG A 245 -9.89 3.47 10.46
N ILE A 246 -10.16 2.90 11.64
CA ILE A 246 -10.07 3.63 12.93
C ILE A 246 -8.65 4.13 13.15
N LEU A 247 -7.67 3.23 13.04
CA LEU A 247 -6.25 3.54 13.23
C LEU A 247 -5.75 4.56 12.21
N ALA A 248 -6.15 4.43 10.94
CA ALA A 248 -5.77 5.37 9.88
C ALA A 248 -6.41 6.76 10.09
N TYR A 249 -7.66 6.83 10.53
CA TYR A 249 -8.34 8.09 10.82
C TYR A 249 -7.61 8.88 11.91
N TYR A 250 -7.33 8.25 13.05
CA TYR A 250 -6.60 8.89 14.14
C TYR A 250 -5.12 9.08 13.81
N GLY A 251 -4.55 8.16 13.04
CA GLY A 251 -3.18 8.28 12.56
C GLY A 251 -2.98 9.48 11.63
N LEU A 252 -3.89 9.72 10.68
CA LEU A 252 -3.88 10.93 9.84
C LEU A 252 -4.04 12.19 10.67
N LYS A 253 -4.95 12.19 11.64
CA LYS A 253 -5.12 13.32 12.55
C LYS A 253 -3.80 13.61 13.28
N ARG A 254 -3.19 12.58 13.87
CA ARG A 254 -1.90 12.68 14.58
C ARG A 254 -0.79 13.18 13.67
N LEU A 255 -0.68 12.61 12.46
CA LEU A 255 0.34 12.97 11.46
C LEU A 255 0.24 14.45 11.05
N ASN A 256 -0.97 14.99 10.99
CA ASN A 256 -1.22 16.39 10.63
C ASN A 256 -1.08 17.37 11.80
N GLU A 257 -1.42 16.97 13.04
CA GLU A 257 -1.41 17.87 14.20
C GLU A 257 -0.08 17.81 14.96
N LYS A 258 0.48 16.61 15.14
CA LYS A 258 1.68 16.41 15.97
C LYS A 258 2.49 15.20 15.49
N PRO A 259 3.05 15.23 14.27
CA PRO A 259 3.89 14.13 13.76
C PRO A 259 5.15 13.98 14.60
N ARG A 260 5.71 12.76 14.64
CA ARG A 260 7.04 12.53 15.18
C ARG A 260 8.11 13.22 14.34
N GLU A 261 9.27 13.53 14.93
CA GLU A 261 10.34 14.29 14.27
C GLU A 261 10.79 13.65 12.94
N GLY A 262 10.90 12.33 12.87
CA GLY A 262 11.28 11.64 11.64
C GLY A 262 10.26 11.79 10.52
N LEU A 263 8.97 11.69 10.81
CA LEU A 263 7.91 11.91 9.81
C LEU A 263 7.79 13.36 9.41
N LEU A 264 7.97 14.30 10.35
CA LEU A 264 8.02 15.73 10.04
C LEU A 264 9.18 16.07 9.09
N ALA A 265 10.35 15.45 9.30
CA ALA A 265 11.49 15.59 8.38
C ALA A 265 11.14 15.07 6.98
N MET A 266 10.46 13.91 6.88
CA MET A 266 10.02 13.36 5.59
C MET A 266 8.99 14.25 4.90
N ILE A 267 8.01 14.79 5.62
CA ILE A 267 7.00 15.72 5.10
C ILE A 267 7.70 16.94 4.47
N ASN A 268 8.64 17.54 5.19
CA ASN A 268 9.39 18.71 4.70
C ASN A 268 10.27 18.38 3.47
N LEU A 269 11.00 17.27 3.50
CA LEU A 269 11.86 16.83 2.40
C LEU A 269 11.03 16.40 1.16
N ALA A 270 9.83 15.91 1.37
CA ALA A 270 8.88 15.63 0.29
C ALA A 270 8.18 16.88 -0.25
N LYS A 271 8.44 18.07 0.34
CA LYS A 271 7.80 19.34 0.00
C LYS A 271 6.28 19.28 0.12
N LEU A 272 5.81 18.58 1.14
CA LEU A 272 4.38 18.49 1.48
C LEU A 272 4.01 19.63 2.43
N GLU A 273 2.74 20.03 2.40
CA GLU A 273 2.19 21.05 3.29
C GLU A 273 1.84 20.42 4.64
N PRO A 274 2.55 20.75 5.73
CA PRO A 274 2.21 20.23 7.06
C PRO A 274 0.76 20.60 7.45
N GLY A 275 0.05 19.67 8.07
CA GLY A 275 -1.36 19.86 8.44
C GLY A 275 -2.37 19.49 7.32
N HIS A 276 -1.89 19.13 6.11
CA HIS A 276 -2.73 18.79 4.96
C HIS A 276 -2.34 17.47 4.30
N ILE A 277 -1.72 16.55 5.05
CA ILE A 277 -1.26 15.25 4.54
C ILE A 277 -2.48 14.33 4.37
N GLY A 278 -2.61 13.76 3.18
CA GLY A 278 -3.59 12.73 2.85
C GLY A 278 -2.96 11.34 2.66
N ILE A 279 -3.79 10.32 2.46
CA ILE A 279 -3.34 8.94 2.17
C ILE A 279 -2.48 8.91 0.91
N ASP A 280 -2.87 9.62 -0.16
CA ASP A 280 -2.10 9.70 -1.41
C ASP A 280 -0.67 10.22 -1.17
N ASP A 281 -0.48 11.18 -0.25
CA ASP A 281 0.85 11.69 0.09
C ASP A 281 1.71 10.65 0.80
N ILE A 282 1.08 9.82 1.64
CA ILE A 282 1.77 8.71 2.29
C ILE A 282 2.18 7.67 1.24
N VAL A 283 1.23 7.20 0.44
CA VAL A 283 1.43 6.14 -0.57
C VAL A 283 2.47 6.54 -1.63
N PHE A 284 2.41 7.77 -2.14
CA PHE A 284 3.22 8.18 -3.29
C PHE A 284 4.45 9.02 -2.94
N LYS A 285 4.55 9.54 -1.71
CA LYS A 285 5.65 10.44 -1.35
C LYS A 285 6.40 10.02 -0.09
N ILE A 286 5.72 9.69 1.01
CA ILE A 286 6.37 9.31 2.28
C ILE A 286 6.83 7.84 2.25
N GLY A 287 5.92 6.91 2.01
CA GLY A 287 6.20 5.47 1.98
C GLY A 287 7.32 5.07 1.02
N PRO A 288 7.33 5.54 -0.25
CA PRO A 288 8.41 5.24 -1.18
C PRO A 288 9.81 5.74 -0.75
N ARG A 289 9.88 6.82 0.04
CA ARG A 289 11.13 7.29 0.64
C ARG A 289 11.62 6.33 1.73
N ILE A 290 10.75 5.97 2.67
CA ILE A 290 11.07 5.01 3.73
C ILE A 290 11.50 3.67 3.12
N ASN A 291 10.77 3.16 2.14
CA ASN A 291 11.11 1.92 1.41
C ASN A 291 12.46 2.01 0.65
N ALA A 292 12.86 3.21 0.24
CA ALA A 292 14.14 3.38 -0.45
C ALA A 292 15.34 3.06 0.44
N ALA A 293 15.25 3.25 1.75
CA ALA A 293 16.30 2.87 2.69
C ALA A 293 16.65 1.39 2.55
N GLY A 294 15.69 0.47 2.67
CA GLY A 294 15.89 -0.97 2.54
C GLY A 294 16.17 -1.47 1.11
N ARG A 295 15.96 -0.62 0.09
CA ARG A 295 16.27 -0.97 -1.32
C ARG A 295 17.66 -0.55 -1.76
N MET A 296 18.20 0.53 -1.20
CA MET A 296 19.44 1.16 -1.66
C MET A 296 20.57 0.99 -0.66
N GLU A 297 20.27 0.82 0.62
CA GLU A 297 21.27 0.76 1.70
C GLU A 297 20.82 -0.22 2.79
N SER A 298 20.13 0.24 3.83
CA SER A 298 19.68 -0.59 4.95
C SER A 298 18.35 -0.08 5.52
N GLY A 299 17.41 -1.00 5.75
CA GLY A 299 16.16 -0.72 6.45
C GLY A 299 16.34 -0.17 7.87
N ARG A 300 17.52 -0.38 8.46
CA ARG A 300 17.90 0.19 9.75
C ARG A 300 17.75 1.72 9.79
N LEU A 301 18.12 2.42 8.69
CA LEU A 301 17.98 3.88 8.59
C LEU A 301 16.52 4.33 8.74
N ALA A 302 15.57 3.55 8.23
CA ALA A 302 14.15 3.87 8.40
C ALA A 302 13.75 3.84 9.88
N VAL A 303 14.16 2.81 10.63
CA VAL A 303 13.88 2.74 12.07
C VAL A 303 14.58 3.86 12.83
N GLU A 304 15.85 4.16 12.52
CA GLU A 304 16.59 5.29 13.13
C GLU A 304 15.90 6.63 12.89
N LEU A 305 15.37 6.86 11.69
CA LEU A 305 14.56 8.04 11.37
C LEU A 305 13.28 8.08 12.23
N LEU A 306 12.52 6.97 12.21
CA LEU A 306 11.20 6.89 12.84
C LEU A 306 11.26 6.91 14.37
N THR A 307 12.42 6.59 14.96
CA THR A 307 12.66 6.63 16.41
C THR A 307 13.45 7.85 16.88
N ALA A 308 13.86 8.72 15.95
CA ALA A 308 14.61 9.94 16.27
C ALA A 308 13.78 10.89 17.15
N THR A 309 14.37 11.39 18.23
CA THR A 309 13.77 12.36 19.14
C THR A 309 14.35 13.77 18.97
N ASP A 310 15.48 13.87 18.28
CA ASP A 310 16.16 15.13 17.98
C ASP A 310 15.96 15.54 16.51
N LYS A 311 15.55 16.80 16.29
CA LYS A 311 15.29 17.36 14.95
C LYS A 311 16.49 17.30 14.02
N ALA A 312 17.68 17.56 14.54
CA ALA A 312 18.89 17.57 13.71
C ALA A 312 19.25 16.14 13.27
N GLN A 313 19.10 15.16 14.15
CA GLN A 313 19.26 13.75 13.79
C GLN A 313 18.22 13.31 12.76
N ALA A 314 16.93 13.61 13.02
CA ALA A 314 15.84 13.29 12.11
C ALA A 314 16.07 13.88 10.70
N PHE A 315 16.52 15.13 10.63
CA PHE A 315 16.82 15.78 9.35
C PHE A 315 18.01 15.12 8.63
N ARG A 316 19.12 14.82 9.32
CA ARG A 316 20.29 14.17 8.68
C ARG A 316 19.95 12.79 8.11
N VAL A 317 19.31 11.93 8.92
CA VAL A 317 18.90 10.59 8.47
C VAL A 317 17.84 10.71 7.37
N GLY A 318 16.89 11.62 7.53
CA GLY A 318 15.88 11.91 6.53
C GLY A 318 16.46 12.36 5.20
N GLN A 319 17.49 13.21 5.20
CA GLN A 319 18.17 13.64 3.98
C GLN A 319 18.84 12.46 3.27
N GLN A 320 19.54 11.58 3.99
CA GLN A 320 20.16 10.37 3.43
C GLN A 320 19.10 9.47 2.77
N ILE A 321 17.97 9.23 3.43
CA ILE A 321 16.85 8.46 2.87
C ILE A 321 16.25 9.14 1.63
N ASN A 322 16.11 10.46 1.64
CA ASN A 322 15.62 11.21 0.48
C ASN A 322 16.59 11.11 -0.71
N ASP A 323 17.88 11.15 -0.47
CA ASP A 323 18.92 10.99 -1.50
C ASP A 323 18.93 9.56 -2.07
N ASN A 324 18.79 8.54 -1.20
CA ASN A 324 18.57 7.15 -1.60
C ASN A 324 17.32 6.99 -2.48
N ASN A 325 16.23 7.66 -2.12
CA ASN A 325 15.01 7.63 -2.94
C ASN A 325 15.20 8.34 -4.30
N GLN A 326 15.99 9.40 -4.37
CA GLN A 326 16.29 10.05 -5.64
C GLN A 326 17.15 9.12 -6.52
N ALA A 327 18.22 8.54 -5.98
CA ALA A 327 19.05 7.56 -6.68
C ALA A 327 18.23 6.35 -7.17
N ARG A 328 17.35 5.82 -6.32
CA ARG A 328 16.41 4.75 -6.72
C ARG A 328 15.54 5.16 -7.92
N LYS A 329 14.98 6.40 -7.92
CA LYS A 329 14.13 6.89 -9.01
C LYS A 329 14.89 7.02 -10.33
N ASP A 330 16.15 7.43 -10.26
CA ASP A 330 16.98 7.60 -11.47
C ASP A 330 17.35 6.23 -12.06
N ILE A 331 17.71 5.25 -11.22
CA ILE A 331 17.94 3.86 -11.62
C ILE A 331 16.65 3.25 -12.19
N ASP A 332 15.51 3.38 -11.50
CA ASP A 332 14.19 2.89 -11.93
C ASP A 332 13.83 3.46 -13.32
N ARG A 333 14.00 4.76 -13.53
CA ARG A 333 13.73 5.40 -14.83
C ARG A 333 14.62 4.85 -15.95
N ALA A 334 15.91 4.71 -15.69
CA ALA A 334 16.85 4.21 -16.68
C ALA A 334 16.53 2.76 -17.06
N ILE A 335 16.31 1.88 -16.09
CA ILE A 335 15.97 0.47 -16.33
C ILE A 335 14.59 0.35 -17.00
N THR A 336 13.60 1.15 -16.60
CA THR A 336 12.28 1.14 -17.24
C THR A 336 12.37 1.52 -18.71
N GLN A 337 13.13 2.57 -19.03
CA GLN A 337 13.33 2.99 -20.42
C GLN A 337 13.99 1.89 -21.27
N GLU A 338 15.07 1.28 -20.76
CA GLU A 338 15.74 0.17 -21.41
C GLU A 338 14.81 -1.05 -21.61
N ALA A 339 14.03 -1.40 -20.59
CA ALA A 339 13.08 -2.52 -20.65
C ALA A 339 11.96 -2.28 -21.68
N LEU A 340 11.43 -1.05 -21.77
CA LEU A 340 10.44 -0.65 -22.78
C LEU A 340 11.04 -0.77 -24.20
N GLU A 341 12.28 -0.31 -24.40
CA GLU A 341 13.00 -0.44 -25.68
C GLU A 341 13.22 -1.92 -26.03
N MET A 342 13.58 -2.78 -25.07
CA MET A 342 13.73 -4.21 -25.30
C MET A 342 12.43 -4.86 -25.81
N VAL A 343 11.28 -4.46 -25.25
CA VAL A 343 9.97 -4.98 -25.71
C VAL A 343 9.66 -4.46 -27.11
N MET A 344 9.83 -3.16 -27.37
CA MET A 344 9.56 -2.55 -28.68
C MET A 344 10.44 -3.11 -29.81
N ASP A 345 11.72 -3.38 -29.52
CA ASP A 345 12.69 -3.89 -30.48
C ASP A 345 12.64 -5.42 -30.66
N GLY A 346 11.70 -6.11 -29.98
CA GLY A 346 11.59 -7.58 -30.01
C GLY A 346 12.75 -8.31 -29.32
N ARG A 347 13.47 -7.65 -28.39
CA ARG A 347 14.55 -8.23 -27.59
C ARG A 347 14.08 -8.80 -26.25
N ALA A 348 12.80 -8.71 -25.94
CA ALA A 348 12.20 -9.38 -24.79
C ALA A 348 12.28 -10.91 -24.96
N LEU A 349 12.44 -11.64 -23.86
CA LEU A 349 12.46 -13.12 -23.88
C LEU A 349 11.09 -13.72 -24.20
N SER A 350 10.02 -13.03 -23.79
CA SER A 350 8.64 -13.26 -24.20
C SER A 350 7.88 -11.93 -24.17
N SER A 351 6.88 -11.76 -25.06
CA SER A 351 6.01 -10.58 -25.11
C SER A 351 4.62 -10.87 -25.71
N GLU A 352 4.29 -12.13 -25.99
CA GLU A 352 2.99 -12.48 -26.58
C GLU A 352 1.88 -12.44 -25.52
N HIS A 353 1.94 -13.29 -24.51
CA HIS A 353 0.95 -13.36 -23.41
C HIS A 353 1.53 -12.87 -22.09
N VAL A 354 2.83 -13.09 -21.86
CA VAL A 354 3.58 -12.58 -20.68
C VAL A 354 4.76 -11.76 -21.17
N THR A 355 4.97 -10.59 -20.59
CA THR A 355 6.19 -9.81 -20.86
C THR A 355 7.33 -10.30 -19.96
N ILE A 356 8.40 -10.85 -20.54
CA ILE A 356 9.57 -11.29 -19.78
C ILE A 356 10.80 -10.59 -20.34
N VAL A 357 11.50 -9.82 -19.49
CA VAL A 357 12.74 -9.13 -19.83
C VAL A 357 13.85 -9.49 -18.85
N TYR A 358 15.07 -9.61 -19.36
CA TYR A 358 16.26 -9.96 -18.59
C TYR A 358 17.45 -9.11 -18.97
N ASN A 359 18.10 -8.54 -17.96
CA ASN A 359 19.43 -7.96 -18.11
C ASN A 359 20.22 -8.21 -16.82
N PRO A 360 21.40 -8.88 -16.91
CA PRO A 360 22.19 -9.27 -15.74
C PRO A 360 22.76 -8.09 -14.94
N THR A 361 22.73 -6.88 -15.47
CA THR A 361 23.31 -5.68 -14.84
C THR A 361 22.28 -4.83 -14.08
N TRP A 362 20.99 -5.15 -14.19
CA TRP A 362 19.95 -4.37 -13.52
C TRP A 362 19.99 -4.54 -12.01
N ASN A 363 19.62 -3.47 -11.30
CA ASN A 363 19.58 -3.48 -9.83
C ASN A 363 18.36 -4.27 -9.33
N LYS A 364 18.61 -5.35 -8.56
CA LYS A 364 17.60 -6.22 -7.97
C LYS A 364 16.56 -5.44 -7.12
N GLY A 365 16.97 -4.36 -6.47
CA GLY A 365 16.09 -3.56 -5.59
C GLY A 365 14.96 -2.82 -6.31
N VAL A 366 15.07 -2.64 -7.64
CA VAL A 366 14.08 -1.86 -8.42
C VAL A 366 13.34 -2.68 -9.49
N VAL A 367 13.75 -3.92 -9.81
CA VAL A 367 13.11 -4.72 -10.86
C VAL A 367 11.60 -4.92 -10.65
N GLY A 368 11.14 -4.99 -9.40
CA GLY A 368 9.72 -5.08 -9.09
C GLY A 368 8.93 -3.79 -9.39
N ILE A 369 9.58 -2.62 -9.33
CA ILE A 369 8.99 -1.34 -9.72
C ILE A 369 8.91 -1.27 -11.25
N VAL A 370 9.98 -1.69 -11.92
CA VAL A 370 10.03 -1.78 -13.39
C VAL A 370 8.94 -2.72 -13.91
N ALA A 371 8.74 -3.89 -13.26
CA ALA A 371 7.67 -4.82 -13.63
C ALA A 371 6.28 -4.16 -13.56
N SER A 372 5.99 -3.38 -12.49
CA SER A 372 4.74 -2.64 -12.40
C SER A 372 4.56 -1.62 -13.52
N ARG A 373 5.64 -0.90 -13.91
CA ARG A 373 5.56 0.07 -15.02
C ARG A 373 5.37 -0.59 -16.39
N LEU A 374 5.94 -1.77 -16.60
CA LEU A 374 5.69 -2.53 -17.84
C LEU A 374 4.25 -3.07 -17.88
N VAL A 375 3.69 -3.47 -16.74
CA VAL A 375 2.25 -3.80 -16.64
C VAL A 375 1.39 -2.59 -16.98
N GLU A 376 1.70 -1.40 -16.45
CA GLU A 376 1.00 -0.17 -16.79
C GLU A 376 1.08 0.18 -18.28
N ALA A 377 2.21 -0.13 -18.94
CA ALA A 377 2.44 0.19 -20.35
C ALA A 377 1.77 -0.79 -21.31
N TYR A 378 1.80 -2.10 -21.00
CA TYR A 378 1.38 -3.16 -21.92
C TYR A 378 0.16 -3.95 -21.45
N TYR A 379 -0.26 -3.76 -20.20
CA TYR A 379 -1.34 -4.48 -19.52
C TYR A 379 -1.27 -6.00 -19.68
N LYS A 380 -0.10 -6.55 -19.42
CA LYS A 380 0.20 -7.99 -19.45
C LYS A 380 0.90 -8.41 -18.16
N PRO A 381 0.73 -9.66 -17.68
CA PRO A 381 1.59 -10.21 -16.64
C PRO A 381 3.04 -10.01 -17.04
N THR A 382 3.87 -9.55 -16.12
CA THR A 382 5.23 -9.13 -16.43
C THR A 382 6.23 -9.69 -15.44
N VAL A 383 7.34 -10.23 -15.93
CA VAL A 383 8.48 -10.72 -15.15
C VAL A 383 9.73 -9.93 -15.56
N VAL A 384 10.36 -9.26 -14.61
CA VAL A 384 11.61 -8.54 -14.81
C VAL A 384 12.73 -9.23 -14.05
N LEU A 385 13.74 -9.67 -14.77
CA LEU A 385 14.81 -10.53 -14.30
C LEU A 385 16.17 -9.82 -14.35
N THR A 386 17.02 -10.14 -13.39
CA THR A 386 18.42 -9.72 -13.33
C THR A 386 19.30 -10.83 -12.76
N LYS A 387 20.61 -10.58 -12.59
CA LYS A 387 21.54 -11.54 -11.98
C LYS A 387 21.95 -11.08 -10.59
N SER A 388 21.89 -11.98 -9.61
CA SER A 388 22.34 -11.75 -8.24
C SER A 388 22.87 -13.05 -7.63
N ASN A 389 24.04 -12.99 -6.97
CA ASN A 389 24.66 -14.14 -6.30
C ASN A 389 24.81 -15.41 -7.19
N GLY A 390 25.07 -15.20 -8.49
CA GLY A 390 25.25 -16.31 -9.44
C GLY A 390 23.95 -16.87 -10.04
N PHE A 391 22.78 -16.47 -9.56
CA PHE A 391 21.46 -16.89 -10.05
C PHE A 391 20.76 -15.76 -10.80
N VAL A 392 19.84 -16.14 -11.68
CA VAL A 392 18.83 -15.23 -12.22
C VAL A 392 17.74 -15.03 -11.16
N THR A 393 17.47 -13.81 -10.80
CA THR A 393 16.44 -13.47 -9.83
C THR A 393 15.57 -12.34 -10.36
N GLY A 394 14.34 -12.26 -9.94
CA GLY A 394 13.46 -11.21 -10.43
C GLY A 394 12.19 -11.02 -9.65
N SER A 395 11.39 -10.15 -10.19
CA SER A 395 10.09 -9.81 -9.64
C SER A 395 9.04 -9.84 -10.74
N ALA A 396 7.89 -10.36 -10.41
CA ALA A 396 6.75 -10.48 -11.31
C ALA A 396 5.57 -9.66 -10.80
N ARG A 397 4.78 -9.13 -11.75
CA ARG A 397 3.54 -8.38 -11.48
C ARG A 397 2.46 -8.86 -12.43
N SER A 398 1.21 -8.88 -11.95
CA SER A 398 0.07 -9.37 -12.72
C SER A 398 -0.91 -8.26 -13.10
N VAL A 399 -1.83 -8.62 -13.98
CA VAL A 399 -3.04 -7.87 -14.31
C VAL A 399 -4.23 -8.46 -13.56
N GLN A 400 -5.34 -7.73 -13.50
CA GLN A 400 -6.58 -8.22 -12.90
C GLN A 400 -7.05 -9.50 -13.61
N GLY A 401 -7.46 -10.50 -12.84
CA GLY A 401 -7.98 -11.76 -13.38
C GLY A 401 -6.95 -12.82 -13.76
N PHE A 402 -5.64 -12.58 -13.56
CA PHE A 402 -4.60 -13.57 -13.79
C PHE A 402 -3.82 -13.91 -12.52
N ASP A 403 -3.85 -15.19 -12.12
CA ASP A 403 -3.09 -15.69 -10.97
C ASP A 403 -1.63 -15.96 -11.34
N LEU A 404 -0.79 -14.96 -11.08
CA LEU A 404 0.63 -15.02 -11.34
C LEU A 404 1.35 -16.02 -10.44
N TYR A 405 0.90 -16.18 -9.18
CA TYR A 405 1.52 -17.13 -8.25
C TYR A 405 1.38 -18.58 -8.76
N THR A 406 0.17 -18.99 -9.11
CA THR A 406 -0.08 -20.31 -9.69
C THR A 406 0.70 -20.52 -11.00
N SER A 407 0.84 -19.47 -11.83
CA SER A 407 1.66 -19.53 -13.04
C SER A 407 3.14 -19.81 -12.73
N ILE A 408 3.72 -19.13 -11.75
CA ILE A 408 5.12 -19.36 -11.32
C ILE A 408 5.27 -20.74 -10.66
N GLU A 409 4.32 -21.14 -9.83
CA GLU A 409 4.29 -22.44 -9.16
C GLU A 409 4.28 -23.62 -10.16
N SER A 410 3.62 -23.44 -11.32
CA SER A 410 3.65 -24.45 -12.40
C SER A 410 5.06 -24.70 -12.97
N CYS A 411 6.01 -23.82 -12.67
CA CYS A 411 7.41 -23.89 -13.03
C CYS A 411 8.33 -24.25 -11.84
N ALA A 412 7.78 -24.70 -10.70
CA ALA A 412 8.53 -24.91 -9.46
C ALA A 412 9.78 -25.79 -9.61
N ASP A 413 9.72 -26.79 -10.52
CA ASP A 413 10.85 -27.68 -10.82
C ASP A 413 12.06 -26.99 -11.51
N LEU A 414 11.86 -25.78 -12.05
CA LEU A 414 12.90 -24.95 -12.68
C LEU A 414 13.47 -23.91 -11.72
N LEU A 415 12.82 -23.69 -10.56
CA LEU A 415 13.11 -22.62 -9.63
C LEU A 415 13.93 -23.10 -8.43
N GLU A 416 14.88 -22.29 -7.98
CA GLU A 416 15.58 -22.49 -6.69
C GLU A 416 14.73 -21.97 -5.52
N ASN A 417 13.97 -20.90 -5.76
CA ASN A 417 13.10 -20.27 -4.77
C ASN A 417 12.05 -19.40 -5.48
N PHE A 418 10.84 -19.37 -4.94
CA PHE A 418 9.79 -18.43 -5.33
C PHE A 418 8.85 -18.17 -4.16
N GLY A 419 8.13 -17.06 -4.24
CA GLY A 419 7.12 -16.70 -3.24
C GLY A 419 6.38 -15.43 -3.63
N GLY A 420 5.21 -15.24 -3.07
CA GLY A 420 4.36 -14.09 -3.37
C GLY A 420 2.89 -14.41 -3.27
N HIS A 421 2.09 -13.65 -4.01
CA HIS A 421 0.64 -13.72 -4.08
C HIS A 421 0.17 -13.57 -5.52
N MET A 422 -1.14 -13.68 -5.75
CA MET A 422 -1.79 -13.60 -7.05
C MET A 422 -1.29 -12.46 -7.96
N TYR A 423 -1.00 -11.28 -7.40
CA TYR A 423 -0.63 -10.08 -8.18
C TYR A 423 0.85 -9.71 -8.16
N ALA A 424 1.64 -10.30 -7.27
CA ALA A 424 3.05 -9.97 -7.13
C ALA A 424 3.83 -11.15 -6.58
N ALA A 425 4.93 -11.50 -7.23
CA ALA A 425 5.80 -12.58 -6.80
C ALA A 425 7.27 -12.25 -7.04
N GLY A 426 8.14 -12.93 -6.27
CA GLY A 426 9.57 -12.98 -6.48
C GLY A 426 10.00 -14.39 -6.85
N LEU A 427 11.08 -14.54 -7.62
CA LEU A 427 11.59 -15.84 -8.03
C LEU A 427 13.11 -15.82 -8.22
N THR A 428 13.70 -17.00 -8.13
CA THR A 428 15.13 -17.23 -8.40
C THR A 428 15.28 -18.56 -9.13
N LEU A 429 16.12 -18.59 -10.18
CA LEU A 429 16.38 -19.76 -10.98
C LEU A 429 17.81 -19.78 -11.51
N LYS A 430 18.26 -20.94 -11.99
CA LYS A 430 19.52 -21.05 -12.73
C LYS A 430 19.36 -20.48 -14.13
N GLU A 431 20.42 -19.86 -14.65
CA GLU A 431 20.41 -19.23 -15.97
C GLU A 431 20.10 -20.24 -17.10
N GLU A 432 20.52 -21.48 -16.94
CA GLU A 432 20.24 -22.59 -17.89
C GLU A 432 18.74 -22.91 -18.00
N ASN A 433 17.95 -22.66 -16.96
CA ASN A 433 16.50 -22.92 -16.92
C ASN A 433 15.67 -21.77 -17.52
N LEU A 434 16.29 -20.63 -17.81
CA LEU A 434 15.58 -19.42 -18.24
C LEU A 434 14.77 -19.60 -19.54
N PRO A 435 15.28 -20.25 -20.60
CA PRO A 435 14.50 -20.42 -21.82
C PRO A 435 13.22 -21.27 -21.60
N GLU A 436 13.33 -22.35 -20.84
CA GLU A 436 12.18 -23.22 -20.55
C GLU A 436 11.18 -22.55 -19.61
N PHE A 437 11.65 -21.79 -18.63
CA PHE A 437 10.80 -20.96 -17.77
C PHE A 437 9.97 -19.98 -18.60
N CYS A 438 10.60 -19.23 -19.51
CA CYS A 438 9.89 -18.28 -20.38
C CYS A 438 8.81 -18.98 -21.23
N ARG A 439 9.15 -20.11 -21.83
CA ARG A 439 8.22 -20.90 -22.65
C ARG A 439 6.99 -21.36 -21.85
N ARG A 440 7.20 -21.93 -20.65
CA ARG A 440 6.11 -22.40 -19.79
C ARG A 440 5.23 -21.27 -19.28
N MET A 441 5.82 -20.16 -18.85
CA MET A 441 5.09 -18.99 -18.41
C MET A 441 4.17 -18.44 -19.50
N ASP A 442 4.67 -18.31 -20.72
CA ASP A 442 3.86 -17.81 -21.85
C ASP A 442 2.74 -18.80 -22.21
N GLN A 443 3.04 -20.10 -22.26
CA GLN A 443 2.04 -21.14 -22.51
C GLN A 443 0.96 -21.19 -21.41
N PHE A 444 1.35 -21.04 -20.14
CA PHE A 444 0.37 -20.99 -19.04
C PHE A 444 -0.56 -19.78 -19.20
N ALA A 445 0.00 -18.61 -19.50
CA ALA A 445 -0.75 -17.39 -19.71
C ALA A 445 -1.71 -17.51 -20.90
N ALA A 446 -1.25 -18.05 -22.03
CA ALA A 446 -2.08 -18.30 -23.21
C ALA A 446 -3.34 -19.13 -22.91
N ASN A 447 -3.24 -20.05 -21.94
CA ASN A 447 -4.35 -20.95 -21.58
C ASN A 447 -5.25 -20.43 -20.45
N HIS A 448 -4.81 -19.44 -19.67
CA HIS A 448 -5.48 -19.01 -18.43
C HIS A 448 -5.80 -17.52 -18.36
N ILE A 449 -5.31 -16.68 -19.28
CA ILE A 449 -5.72 -15.27 -19.34
C ILE A 449 -7.10 -15.21 -20.00
N ALA A 450 -8.09 -14.74 -19.24
CA ALA A 450 -9.40 -14.45 -19.80
C ALA A 450 -9.31 -13.25 -20.76
N GLU A 451 -10.11 -13.24 -21.83
CA GLU A 451 -10.11 -12.17 -22.83
C GLU A 451 -10.43 -10.81 -22.19
N GLU A 452 -11.33 -10.80 -21.19
CA GLU A 452 -11.67 -9.60 -20.42
C GLU A 452 -10.51 -9.07 -19.58
N ALA A 453 -9.56 -9.93 -19.19
CA ALA A 453 -8.38 -9.57 -18.41
C ALA A 453 -7.27 -8.90 -19.24
N THR A 454 -7.46 -8.75 -20.56
CA THR A 454 -6.48 -8.12 -21.45
C THR A 454 -6.71 -6.61 -21.65
N THR A 455 -7.83 -6.08 -21.17
CA THR A 455 -8.21 -4.66 -21.31
C THR A 455 -8.35 -4.02 -19.93
N PRO A 456 -7.69 -2.87 -19.69
CA PRO A 456 -7.86 -2.14 -18.42
C PRO A 456 -9.33 -1.75 -18.19
N ALA A 457 -9.81 -1.90 -16.97
CA ALA A 457 -11.16 -1.49 -16.61
C ALA A 457 -11.13 -0.39 -15.53
N VAL A 458 -12.06 0.55 -15.63
CA VAL A 458 -12.35 1.52 -14.56
C VAL A 458 -13.72 1.17 -13.99
N GLU A 459 -13.71 0.76 -12.71
CA GLU A 459 -14.95 0.57 -11.96
C GLU A 459 -15.56 1.92 -11.59
N ILE A 460 -16.82 2.11 -11.91
CA ILE A 460 -17.58 3.34 -11.66
C ILE A 460 -18.61 3.06 -10.57
N ASP A 461 -18.55 3.83 -9.48
CA ASP A 461 -19.44 3.66 -8.35
C ASP A 461 -20.85 4.19 -8.62
N ALA A 462 -20.98 5.34 -9.29
CA ALA A 462 -22.28 5.96 -9.58
C ALA A 462 -22.25 6.94 -10.75
N ARG A 463 -23.45 7.19 -11.33
CA ARG A 463 -23.69 8.35 -12.20
C ARG A 463 -23.90 9.60 -11.35
N LEU A 464 -23.36 10.73 -11.77
CA LEU A 464 -23.46 11.97 -11.01
C LEU A 464 -23.63 13.16 -11.96
N ASP A 465 -24.69 13.93 -11.75
CA ASP A 465 -24.89 15.19 -12.44
C ASP A 465 -24.16 16.34 -11.74
N PHE A 466 -23.64 17.30 -12.50
CA PHE A 466 -22.95 18.44 -11.91
C PHE A 466 -23.83 19.26 -10.95
N ALA A 467 -25.15 19.23 -11.11
CA ALA A 467 -26.09 19.84 -10.19
C ALA A 467 -25.97 19.28 -8.76
N GLN A 468 -25.62 17.99 -8.61
CA GLN A 468 -25.48 17.30 -7.33
C GLN A 468 -24.15 17.61 -6.64
N VAL A 469 -23.11 18.04 -7.37
CA VAL A 469 -21.78 18.36 -6.81
C VAL A 469 -21.85 19.67 -6.02
N THR A 470 -22.65 19.71 -4.96
CA THR A 470 -22.83 20.88 -4.08
C THR A 470 -21.76 20.95 -2.99
N PRO A 471 -21.57 22.10 -2.32
CA PRO A 471 -20.70 22.19 -1.14
C PRO A 471 -21.11 21.23 0.00
N LYS A 472 -22.41 20.92 0.13
CA LYS A 472 -22.90 19.91 1.09
C LYS A 472 -22.44 18.52 0.67
N PHE A 473 -22.63 18.17 -0.61
CA PHE A 473 -22.21 16.86 -1.16
C PHE A 473 -20.71 16.64 -0.95
N THR A 474 -19.86 17.58 -1.39
CA THR A 474 -18.40 17.43 -1.29
C THR A 474 -17.92 17.39 0.16
N ARG A 475 -18.52 18.15 1.07
CA ARG A 475 -18.22 18.09 2.51
C ARG A 475 -18.54 16.74 3.12
N ILE A 476 -19.65 16.09 2.72
CA ILE A 476 -20.00 14.77 3.21
C ILE A 476 -19.11 13.71 2.57
N LEU A 477 -18.87 13.80 1.25
CA LEU A 477 -17.96 12.90 0.55
C LEU A 477 -16.54 12.90 1.18
N LYS A 478 -16.06 14.06 1.62
CA LYS A 478 -14.80 14.16 2.36
C LYS A 478 -14.78 13.33 3.65
N GLN A 479 -15.92 13.15 4.32
CA GLN A 479 -16.01 12.34 5.54
C GLN A 479 -15.90 10.82 5.28
N PHE A 480 -15.96 10.37 4.01
CA PHE A 480 -15.64 8.99 3.64
C PHE A 480 -14.14 8.67 3.83
N GLN A 481 -13.28 9.69 3.86
CA GLN A 481 -11.84 9.49 4.15
C GLN A 481 -11.62 8.88 5.54
N PRO A 482 -10.49 8.15 5.73
CA PRO A 482 -9.42 7.87 4.75
C PRO A 482 -9.83 6.86 3.68
N PHE A 483 -9.39 7.09 2.42
CA PHE A 483 -9.60 6.17 1.33
C PHE A 483 -8.46 5.15 1.22
N GLY A 484 -8.77 3.97 0.68
CA GLY A 484 -7.83 2.87 0.47
C GLY A 484 -8.56 1.61 -0.02
N PRO A 485 -7.91 0.45 -0.10
CA PRO A 485 -8.58 -0.81 -0.43
C PRO A 485 -9.81 -1.04 0.47
N GLY A 486 -10.90 -1.57 -0.06
CA GLY A 486 -12.17 -1.73 0.66
C GLY A 486 -12.96 -0.45 0.93
N ASN A 487 -12.33 0.73 0.82
CA ASN A 487 -12.96 2.05 0.87
C ASN A 487 -12.32 2.97 -0.17
N ALA A 488 -12.37 2.60 -1.44
CA ALA A 488 -11.77 3.37 -2.53
C ALA A 488 -12.41 4.76 -2.66
N ASN A 489 -11.60 5.74 -3.15
CA ASN A 489 -12.14 7.05 -3.52
C ASN A 489 -13.15 6.87 -4.65
N PRO A 490 -14.43 7.26 -4.47
CA PRO A 490 -15.48 6.99 -5.45
C PRO A 490 -15.15 7.53 -6.84
N VAL A 491 -15.50 6.74 -7.84
CA VAL A 491 -15.42 7.12 -9.26
C VAL A 491 -16.83 7.35 -9.78
N PHE A 492 -17.05 8.53 -10.34
CA PHE A 492 -18.31 8.95 -10.91
C PHE A 492 -18.22 9.04 -12.42
N ILE A 493 -19.36 8.90 -13.10
CA ILE A 493 -19.51 9.19 -14.52
C ILE A 493 -20.46 10.37 -14.69
N THR A 494 -20.06 11.33 -15.54
CA THR A 494 -20.95 12.37 -16.06
C THR A 494 -20.88 12.35 -17.59
N GLU A 495 -22.04 12.32 -18.21
CA GLU A 495 -22.20 12.26 -19.67
C GLU A 495 -22.49 13.65 -20.25
N ASN A 496 -22.20 13.83 -21.55
CA ASN A 496 -22.47 15.06 -22.30
C ASN A 496 -21.84 16.31 -21.67
N VAL A 497 -20.53 16.25 -21.46
CA VAL A 497 -19.77 17.39 -20.95
C VAL A 497 -18.99 18.08 -22.08
N TYR A 498 -18.71 19.36 -21.89
CA TYR A 498 -17.93 20.20 -22.79
C TYR A 498 -16.84 20.93 -21.97
N ASP A 499 -15.77 21.35 -22.65
CA ASP A 499 -14.86 22.34 -22.07
C ASP A 499 -15.45 23.75 -22.20
N ALA A 500 -15.37 24.54 -21.16
CA ALA A 500 -15.84 25.94 -21.16
C ALA A 500 -14.93 26.90 -21.97
N GLY A 501 -13.99 26.36 -22.75
CA GLY A 501 -13.07 27.12 -23.60
C GLY A 501 -11.69 27.37 -22.97
N ASN A 502 -11.48 26.96 -21.71
CA ASN A 502 -10.24 27.17 -20.94
C ASN A 502 -9.27 25.97 -20.98
N GLY A 503 -9.62 24.92 -21.72
CA GLY A 503 -8.83 23.69 -21.81
C GLY A 503 -7.43 23.94 -22.33
N ARG A 504 -6.44 23.41 -21.62
CA ARG A 504 -5.03 23.55 -21.95
C ARG A 504 -4.18 22.36 -21.55
N LYS A 505 -3.08 22.15 -22.28
CA LYS A 505 -2.02 21.20 -21.94
C LYS A 505 -1.18 21.78 -20.81
N VAL A 506 -0.86 20.99 -19.79
CA VAL A 506 -0.06 21.38 -18.62
C VAL A 506 0.99 20.31 -18.27
N GLY A 507 1.92 20.65 -17.38
CA GLY A 507 3.03 19.78 -16.98
C GLY A 507 4.22 19.85 -17.94
N ALA A 508 5.32 19.17 -17.58
CA ALA A 508 6.50 19.11 -18.44
C ALA A 508 6.15 18.39 -19.75
N GLY A 509 6.46 19.03 -20.89
CA GLY A 509 6.09 18.50 -22.21
C GLY A 509 4.59 18.61 -22.56
N GLY A 510 3.76 19.22 -21.70
CA GLY A 510 2.33 19.41 -22.00
C GLY A 510 1.51 18.12 -22.04
N VAL A 511 1.92 17.09 -21.28
CA VAL A 511 1.31 15.75 -21.33
C VAL A 511 0.01 15.62 -20.55
N HIS A 512 -0.29 16.56 -19.66
CA HIS A 512 -1.50 16.54 -18.84
C HIS A 512 -2.54 17.51 -19.38
N LEU A 513 -3.80 17.25 -19.08
CA LEU A 513 -4.94 18.01 -19.55
C LEU A 513 -5.59 18.75 -18.36
N LYS A 514 -5.71 20.07 -18.45
CA LYS A 514 -6.45 20.89 -17.48
C LYS A 514 -7.64 21.52 -18.17
N LEU A 515 -8.84 21.28 -17.63
CA LEU A 515 -10.13 21.71 -18.20
C LEU A 515 -10.95 22.47 -17.15
N ASP A 516 -11.88 23.27 -17.63
CA ASP A 516 -13.05 23.73 -16.88
C ASP A 516 -14.27 23.12 -17.58
N VAL A 517 -14.83 22.06 -16.99
CA VAL A 517 -15.90 21.29 -17.63
C VAL A 517 -17.27 21.80 -17.23
N ILE A 518 -18.19 21.82 -18.22
CA ILE A 518 -19.61 22.11 -18.07
C ILE A 518 -20.42 20.92 -18.56
N GLN A 519 -21.58 20.69 -17.97
CA GLN A 519 -22.53 19.69 -18.45
C GLN A 519 -23.58 20.39 -19.34
N GLU A 520 -23.99 19.75 -20.40
CA GLU A 520 -24.95 20.32 -21.36
C GLU A 520 -26.23 20.84 -20.67
N SER A 521 -26.75 20.06 -19.72
CA SER A 521 -27.93 20.42 -18.91
C SER A 521 -27.72 21.58 -17.95
N LEU A 522 -26.45 21.99 -17.69
CA LEU A 522 -26.09 22.98 -16.68
C LEU A 522 -24.91 23.88 -17.16
N PRO A 523 -25.03 24.61 -18.26
CA PRO A 523 -23.90 25.26 -18.94
C PRO A 523 -23.25 26.40 -18.15
N TYR A 524 -23.95 26.95 -17.16
CA TYR A 524 -23.42 28.02 -16.28
C TYR A 524 -22.59 27.51 -15.10
N ARG A 525 -22.52 26.20 -14.86
CA ARG A 525 -21.75 25.61 -13.76
C ARG A 525 -20.48 24.97 -14.28
N GLN A 526 -19.36 25.57 -13.94
CA GLN A 526 -18.03 25.09 -14.30
C GLN A 526 -17.40 24.33 -13.14
N LEU A 527 -16.77 23.20 -13.44
CA LEU A 527 -15.97 22.42 -12.49
C LEU A 527 -14.55 22.24 -13.05
N ALA A 528 -13.55 22.59 -12.25
CA ALA A 528 -12.17 22.40 -12.63
C ALA A 528 -11.84 20.90 -12.72
N ALA A 529 -11.17 20.48 -13.79
CA ALA A 529 -10.77 19.07 -13.99
C ALA A 529 -9.29 18.96 -14.39
N ILE A 530 -8.67 17.85 -14.00
CA ILE A 530 -7.29 17.49 -14.33
C ILE A 530 -7.24 16.04 -14.81
N GLY A 531 -6.67 15.81 -16.01
CA GLY A 531 -6.39 14.49 -16.55
C GLY A 531 -4.90 14.30 -16.74
N PHE A 532 -4.31 13.33 -16.05
CA PHE A 532 -2.88 13.06 -16.15
C PHE A 532 -2.58 12.17 -17.36
N ASN A 533 -1.59 12.56 -18.17
CA ASN A 533 -1.16 11.87 -19.41
C ASN A 533 -2.25 11.72 -20.48
N MET A 534 -3.27 12.61 -20.46
CA MET A 534 -4.43 12.54 -21.35
C MET A 534 -4.40 13.56 -22.50
N ALA A 535 -3.42 14.46 -22.49
CA ALA A 535 -3.43 15.58 -23.44
C ALA A 535 -3.26 15.13 -24.89
N GLU A 536 -2.42 14.14 -25.17
CA GLU A 536 -2.16 13.64 -26.53
C GLU A 536 -3.42 13.02 -27.15
N ALA A 537 -4.16 12.22 -26.37
CA ALA A 537 -5.32 11.46 -26.84
C ALA A 537 -6.59 12.31 -27.05
N TYR A 538 -6.79 13.33 -26.19
CA TYR A 538 -8.10 13.97 -26.07
C TYR A 538 -8.13 15.46 -26.36
N PHE A 539 -6.97 16.17 -26.31
CA PHE A 539 -6.94 17.63 -26.38
C PHE A 539 -7.58 18.18 -27.66
N ASP A 540 -7.26 17.61 -28.83
CA ASP A 540 -7.74 18.13 -30.10
C ASP A 540 -9.25 17.96 -30.26
N HIS A 541 -9.79 16.82 -29.83
CA HIS A 541 -11.24 16.57 -29.79
C HIS A 541 -11.99 17.59 -28.90
N ILE A 542 -11.46 17.83 -27.70
CA ILE A 542 -12.03 18.75 -26.72
C ILE A 542 -11.90 20.20 -27.22
N LYS A 543 -10.75 20.56 -27.78
CA LYS A 543 -10.50 21.92 -28.30
C LYS A 543 -11.36 22.26 -29.51
N ALA A 544 -11.80 21.27 -30.27
CA ALA A 544 -12.77 21.43 -31.36
C ALA A 544 -14.22 21.71 -30.86
N GLY A 545 -14.45 21.68 -29.54
CA GLY A 545 -15.76 21.91 -28.94
C GLY A 545 -16.70 20.70 -28.97
N ASN A 546 -16.17 19.51 -29.25
CA ASN A 546 -16.96 18.28 -29.30
C ASN A 546 -17.35 17.79 -27.90
N PRO A 547 -18.53 17.17 -27.74
CA PRO A 547 -18.97 16.58 -26.51
C PRO A 547 -18.14 15.34 -26.14
N PHE A 548 -18.05 15.06 -24.83
CA PHE A 548 -17.40 13.88 -24.31
C PHE A 548 -18.02 13.44 -22.98
N ASP A 549 -17.79 12.20 -22.59
CA ASP A 549 -18.13 11.69 -21.27
C ASP A 549 -16.86 11.59 -20.44
N ILE A 550 -17.00 11.76 -19.14
CA ILE A 550 -15.88 11.66 -18.20
C ILE A 550 -16.17 10.68 -17.08
N CYS A 551 -15.17 9.87 -16.71
CA CYS A 551 -15.15 9.21 -15.41
C CYS A 551 -14.05 9.84 -14.53
N TYR A 552 -14.40 10.11 -13.26
CA TYR A 552 -13.57 10.92 -12.39
C TYR A 552 -13.81 10.66 -10.91
N SER A 553 -12.83 11.01 -10.09
CA SER A 553 -13.01 11.16 -8.64
C SER A 553 -13.02 12.65 -8.27
N ILE A 554 -13.80 13.00 -7.25
CA ILE A 554 -13.81 14.35 -6.68
C ILE A 554 -12.72 14.46 -5.63
N VAL A 555 -11.83 15.44 -5.78
CA VAL A 555 -10.70 15.67 -4.85
C VAL A 555 -10.65 17.12 -4.42
N GLU A 556 -10.09 17.39 -3.26
CA GLU A 556 -9.69 18.73 -2.86
C GLU A 556 -8.27 19.01 -3.37
N ASN A 557 -8.09 20.10 -4.07
CA ASN A 557 -6.80 20.62 -4.44
C ASN A 557 -6.43 21.77 -3.53
N PHE A 558 -5.43 21.54 -2.67
CA PHE A 558 -4.90 22.58 -1.78
C PHE A 558 -3.70 23.26 -2.45
N TYR A 559 -3.84 24.56 -2.70
CA TYR A 559 -2.79 25.33 -3.34
C TYR A 559 -2.75 26.75 -2.79
N ARG A 560 -1.57 27.20 -2.33
CA ARG A 560 -1.32 28.55 -1.79
C ARG A 560 -2.32 28.99 -0.71
N GLY A 561 -2.65 28.08 0.22
CA GLY A 561 -3.55 28.38 1.34
C GLY A 561 -5.04 28.34 1.02
N SER A 562 -5.44 27.99 -0.22
CA SER A 562 -6.84 27.80 -0.60
C SER A 562 -7.13 26.37 -1.03
N SER A 563 -8.29 25.86 -0.58
CA SER A 563 -8.82 24.56 -1.00
C SER A 563 -9.90 24.76 -2.06
N THR A 564 -9.78 24.03 -3.17
CA THR A 564 -10.76 24.04 -4.25
C THR A 564 -11.15 22.61 -4.64
N VAL A 565 -12.42 22.41 -4.96
CA VAL A 565 -12.91 21.13 -5.49
C VAL A 565 -12.41 20.98 -6.92
N GLN A 566 -11.85 19.82 -7.24
CA GLN A 566 -11.35 19.47 -8.57
C GLN A 566 -11.75 18.04 -8.94
N LEU A 567 -12.12 17.84 -10.21
CA LEU A 567 -12.34 16.51 -10.77
C LEU A 567 -11.01 15.93 -11.25
N ARG A 568 -10.60 14.80 -10.66
CA ARG A 568 -9.44 14.03 -11.15
C ARG A 568 -9.95 13.00 -12.15
N LEU A 569 -9.76 13.27 -13.42
CA LEU A 569 -10.20 12.40 -14.49
C LEU A 569 -9.44 11.05 -14.42
N LYS A 570 -10.19 9.98 -14.59
CA LYS A 570 -9.67 8.61 -14.75
C LYS A 570 -9.60 8.23 -16.22
N ASP A 571 -10.61 8.63 -16.98
CA ASP A 571 -10.65 8.45 -18.43
C ASP A 571 -11.69 9.39 -19.06
N ILE A 572 -11.60 9.52 -20.40
CA ILE A 572 -12.50 10.34 -21.23
C ILE A 572 -12.99 9.47 -22.39
N ARG A 573 -14.28 9.49 -22.67
CA ARG A 573 -14.88 8.86 -23.85
C ARG A 573 -15.33 9.93 -24.82
N LYS A 574 -14.77 9.94 -26.03
CA LYS A 574 -15.18 10.85 -27.10
C LYS A 574 -16.61 10.50 -27.52
N ARG A 575 -17.45 11.51 -27.66
CA ARG A 575 -18.73 11.38 -28.37
C ARG A 575 -18.58 11.97 -29.76
N THR A 576 -19.05 11.26 -30.75
CA THR A 576 -19.33 11.82 -32.09
C THR A 576 -20.73 12.39 -32.03
N GLU A 577 -20.93 13.64 -32.46
CA GLU A 577 -22.27 14.14 -32.69
C GLU A 577 -23.00 13.15 -33.61
N LEU A 578 -24.13 12.64 -33.13
CA LEU A 578 -25.11 12.03 -34.03
C LEU A 578 -25.66 13.18 -34.90
N ILE A 579 -25.09 13.33 -36.11
CA ILE A 579 -25.61 14.23 -37.17
C ILE A 579 -27.03 13.80 -37.54
#